data_05b44760c98b135881481e91c2ebee0a
#
_entry.id   05b44760c98b135881481e91c2ebee0a
#
_cell.length_a   1.000
_cell.length_b   1.000
_cell.length_c   1.000
_cell.angle_alpha   90.00
_cell.angle_beta   90.00
_cell.angle_gamma   90.00
#
_symmetry.space_group_name_H-M   'P 1'
#
loop_
_entity.id
_entity.type
_entity.pdbx_description
1 polymer ?
#
loop_
_entity_poly.entity_id
_entity_poly.type
_entity_poly.pdbx_seq_one_letter_code
_entity_poly.pdbx_strand_id
1 'polypeptide(L)'
;MIFKRKEGLHLILSDTLSAHLPERPTAVALGFFDGIHRGHTKVISAAVQAARQQGLIPCVFTFSPPGKGGPKPVGELIQTDEVKQYILERMGVRQIFRPPFEEFRDLTPEEFVRKVLAERFQARVVACGENFHFGKNAAGNAELLCQLGQEYGIEVIVVPLERENGEVISSTLIRKALRDGEIETANRLLGHPYTLIAPVVHGRGL
;
A
#
# COMPACT_ATOMS: atom_id res chain seq x y z
N MET A 1 13.54 -17.32 12.43
CA MET A 1 13.41 -16.09 13.26
C MET A 1 11.95 -16.03 13.71
N ILE A 2 11.67 -16.22 15.00
CA ILE A 2 10.29 -16.23 15.53
C ILE A 2 9.86 -14.79 15.73
N PHE A 3 8.86 -14.34 14.99
CA PHE A 3 8.33 -12.99 15.09
C PHE A 3 7.44 -12.87 16.34
N LYS A 4 7.96 -12.28 17.42
CA LYS A 4 7.14 -11.87 18.56
C LYS A 4 6.45 -10.54 18.23
N ARG A 5 5.09 -10.51 18.25
CA ARG A 5 4.34 -9.27 18.25
C ARG A 5 4.74 -8.45 19.47
N LYS A 6 5.09 -7.17 19.28
CA LYS A 6 5.25 -6.23 20.40
C LYS A 6 3.88 -5.96 20.99
N GLU A 7 3.73 -6.18 22.29
CA GLU A 7 2.54 -5.77 23.04
C GLU A 7 2.34 -4.26 22.90
N GLY A 8 1.11 -3.84 22.55
CA GLY A 8 0.68 -2.44 22.59
C GLY A 8 0.43 -1.73 21.27
N LEU A 9 0.73 -2.32 20.11
CA LEU A 9 0.39 -1.74 18.80
C LEU A 9 -0.59 -2.66 18.05
N HIS A 10 -1.88 -2.39 18.12
CA HIS A 10 -2.86 -3.11 17.32
C HIS A 10 -2.96 -2.47 15.93
N LEU A 11 -2.52 -3.20 14.90
CA LEU A 11 -2.83 -2.88 13.52
C LEU A 11 -4.30 -3.20 13.25
N ILE A 12 -5.07 -2.21 12.85
CA ILE A 12 -6.49 -2.39 12.48
C ILE A 12 -6.54 -2.73 11.00
N LEU A 13 -7.18 -3.85 10.66
CA LEU A 13 -7.44 -4.25 9.29
C LEU A 13 -8.92 -4.05 8.97
N SER A 14 -9.21 -3.34 7.90
CA SER A 14 -10.56 -3.08 7.40
C SER A 14 -10.67 -3.60 5.96
N ASP A 15 -11.41 -4.69 5.78
CA ASP A 15 -11.54 -5.40 4.50
C ASP A 15 -12.73 -4.94 3.66
N THR A 16 -13.46 -3.91 4.08
CA THR A 16 -14.55 -3.28 3.31
C THR A 16 -14.53 -1.77 3.50
N LEU A 17 -15.07 -1.01 2.56
CA LEU A 17 -15.28 0.42 2.74
C LEU A 17 -16.31 0.73 3.84
N SER A 18 -17.20 -0.21 4.16
CA SER A 18 -18.21 -0.06 5.21
C SER A 18 -17.70 -0.36 6.63
N ALA A 19 -16.51 -0.96 6.76
CA ALA A 19 -15.93 -1.27 8.06
C ALA A 19 -15.47 0.00 8.81
N HIS A 20 -15.13 -0.18 10.04
CA HIS A 20 -14.70 0.81 11.05
C HIS A 20 -14.13 2.13 10.50
N LEU A 21 -14.81 3.23 10.81
CA LEU A 21 -14.29 4.58 10.55
C LEU A 21 -13.11 4.88 11.49
N PRO A 22 -12.10 5.59 11.01
CA PRO A 22 -11.06 6.08 11.91
C PRO A 22 -11.66 7.01 12.97
N GLU A 23 -11.23 6.85 14.21
CA GLU A 23 -11.68 7.70 15.33
C GLU A 23 -11.15 9.13 15.24
N ARG A 24 -10.11 9.34 14.43
CA ARG A 24 -9.44 10.63 14.22
C ARG A 24 -9.01 10.76 12.76
N PRO A 25 -8.74 11.99 12.29
CA PRO A 25 -8.22 12.23 10.95
C PRO A 25 -6.96 11.42 10.65
N THR A 26 -6.76 11.09 9.37
CA THR A 26 -5.72 10.16 8.91
C THR A 26 -4.73 10.80 7.95
N ALA A 27 -3.54 10.20 7.87
CA ALA A 27 -2.60 10.36 6.76
C ALA A 27 -2.51 9.02 6.02
N VAL A 28 -2.86 9.01 4.74
CA VAL A 28 -3.10 7.77 3.97
C VAL A 28 -2.07 7.63 2.87
N ALA A 29 -1.35 6.51 2.85
CA ALA A 29 -0.56 6.09 1.68
C ALA A 29 -1.44 5.30 0.72
N LEU A 30 -1.47 5.70 -0.56
CA LEU A 30 -2.26 5.06 -1.61
C LEU A 30 -1.41 4.17 -2.49
N GLY A 31 -1.78 2.90 -2.65
CA GLY A 31 -1.10 1.98 -3.56
C GLY A 31 -1.45 0.52 -3.34
N PHE A 32 -1.11 -0.32 -4.32
CA PHE A 32 -1.29 -1.77 -4.21
C PHE A 32 -0.26 -2.41 -3.26
N PHE A 33 0.95 -1.84 -3.20
CA PHE A 33 2.03 -2.20 -2.28
C PHE A 33 2.40 -3.69 -2.28
N ASP A 34 2.47 -4.31 -3.45
CA ASP A 34 2.99 -5.66 -3.57
C ASP A 34 4.52 -5.66 -3.54
N GLY A 35 5.08 -6.36 -2.55
CA GLY A 35 6.51 -6.42 -2.29
C GLY A 35 7.05 -5.32 -1.39
N ILE A 36 6.32 -4.24 -1.11
CA ILE A 36 6.77 -3.05 -0.34
C ILE A 36 8.23 -2.68 -0.65
N HIS A 37 8.54 -2.56 -1.95
CA HIS A 37 9.86 -2.21 -2.43
C HIS A 37 10.27 -0.77 -2.05
N ARG A 38 11.51 -0.38 -2.33
CA ARG A 38 12.09 0.93 -1.98
C ARG A 38 11.21 2.12 -2.38
N GLY A 39 10.59 2.09 -3.57
CA GLY A 39 9.63 3.12 -3.99
C GLY A 39 8.37 3.15 -3.12
N HIS A 40 7.79 1.98 -2.82
CA HIS A 40 6.65 1.86 -1.91
C HIS A 40 6.99 2.35 -0.50
N THR A 41 8.17 2.00 -0.01
CA THR A 41 8.67 2.44 1.30
C THR A 41 8.69 3.97 1.41
N LYS A 42 9.10 4.69 0.36
CA LYS A 42 9.08 6.17 0.34
C LYS A 42 7.66 6.73 0.47
N VAL A 43 6.71 6.20 -0.28
CA VAL A 43 5.29 6.64 -0.22
C VAL A 43 4.70 6.40 1.17
N ILE A 44 4.89 5.19 1.71
CA ILE A 44 4.37 4.84 3.05
C ILE A 44 5.04 5.70 4.13
N SER A 45 6.36 5.89 4.03
CA SER A 45 7.12 6.72 4.99
C SER A 45 6.67 8.18 4.97
N ALA A 46 6.33 8.74 3.79
CA ALA A 46 5.81 10.10 3.69
C ALA A 46 4.50 10.26 4.47
N ALA A 47 3.55 9.34 4.30
CA ALA A 47 2.30 9.36 5.06
C ALA A 47 2.53 9.18 6.57
N VAL A 48 3.41 8.25 6.98
CA VAL A 48 3.73 8.02 8.40
C VAL A 48 4.40 9.24 9.04
N GLN A 49 5.30 9.92 8.31
CA GLN A 49 5.94 11.13 8.80
C GLN A 49 4.94 12.28 8.96
N ALA A 50 4.09 12.52 7.96
CA ALA A 50 3.03 13.52 8.04
C ALA A 50 2.08 13.22 9.22
N ALA A 51 1.71 11.95 9.40
CA ALA A 51 0.88 11.54 10.53
C ALA A 51 1.52 11.89 11.88
N ARG A 52 2.82 11.65 12.05
CA ARG A 52 3.55 11.97 13.28
C ARG A 52 3.63 13.48 13.54
N GLN A 53 3.86 14.26 12.49
CA GLN A 53 3.99 15.72 12.59
C GLN A 53 2.66 16.39 12.91
N GLN A 54 1.55 15.89 12.38
CA GLN A 54 0.22 16.50 12.47
C GLN A 54 -0.71 15.79 13.47
N GLY A 55 -0.24 14.77 14.21
CA GLY A 55 -1.07 14.02 15.17
C GLY A 55 -2.18 13.18 14.53
N LEU A 56 -1.98 12.76 13.27
CA LEU A 56 -2.93 11.96 12.50
C LEU A 56 -2.70 10.45 12.71
N ILE A 57 -3.67 9.63 12.29
CA ILE A 57 -3.51 8.18 12.27
C ILE A 57 -2.80 7.79 10.95
N PRO A 58 -1.63 7.13 10.98
CA PRO A 58 -0.95 6.67 9.78
C PRO A 58 -1.65 5.45 9.20
N CYS A 59 -2.15 5.58 7.97
CA CYS A 59 -2.96 4.58 7.28
C CYS A 59 -2.34 4.18 5.95
N VAL A 60 -2.69 2.99 5.50
CA VAL A 60 -2.48 2.51 4.13
C VAL A 60 -3.83 2.17 3.51
N PHE A 61 -4.09 2.67 2.32
CA PHE A 61 -5.14 2.19 1.44
C PHE A 61 -4.53 1.29 0.38
N THR A 62 -4.91 0.04 0.39
CA THR A 62 -4.57 -0.98 -0.60
C THR A 62 -5.86 -1.70 -0.99
N PHE A 63 -5.78 -2.70 -1.84
CA PHE A 63 -6.94 -3.50 -2.21
C PHE A 63 -6.54 -4.96 -2.40
N SER A 64 -7.50 -5.85 -2.25
CA SER A 64 -7.32 -7.26 -2.59
C SER A 64 -7.14 -7.38 -4.11
N PRO A 65 -6.30 -8.33 -4.57
CA PRO A 65 -6.23 -8.62 -5.99
C PRO A 65 -7.64 -8.85 -6.50
N PRO A 66 -8.00 -8.29 -7.66
CA PRO A 66 -9.33 -8.50 -8.21
C PRO A 66 -9.56 -9.98 -8.40
N GLY A 67 -10.73 -10.46 -8.02
CA GLY A 67 -11.26 -11.73 -8.45
C GLY A 67 -11.38 -11.80 -9.98
N LYS A 68 -12.03 -12.81 -10.53
CA LYS A 68 -12.27 -12.91 -11.97
C LYS A 68 -12.97 -11.64 -12.47
N GLY A 69 -12.24 -10.74 -13.11
CA GLY A 69 -12.79 -9.50 -13.69
C GLY A 69 -12.10 -8.18 -13.32
N GLY A 70 -11.05 -8.21 -12.53
CA GLY A 70 -10.29 -7.00 -12.20
C GLY A 70 -9.27 -6.58 -13.27
N PRO A 71 -8.65 -5.38 -13.11
CA PRO A 71 -7.64 -4.91 -14.04
C PRO A 71 -6.40 -5.80 -13.95
N LYS A 72 -6.11 -6.53 -14.99
CA LYS A 72 -4.99 -7.47 -15.22
C LYS A 72 -4.86 -8.54 -14.12
N PRO A 73 -4.76 -9.82 -14.44
CA PRO A 73 -4.35 -10.80 -13.45
C PRO A 73 -3.02 -10.32 -12.86
N VAL A 74 -3.05 -9.98 -11.58
CA VAL A 74 -1.81 -9.75 -10.84
C VAL A 74 -1.10 -11.09 -10.92
N GLY A 75 0.04 -11.14 -11.58
CA GLY A 75 0.91 -12.31 -11.54
C GLY A 75 1.15 -12.71 -10.07
N GLU A 76 1.80 -13.80 -9.83
CA GLU A 76 2.12 -14.27 -8.46
C GLU A 76 2.51 -13.10 -7.58
N LEU A 77 1.85 -12.97 -6.43
CA LEU A 77 2.16 -11.92 -5.45
C LEU A 77 3.59 -12.10 -4.95
N ILE A 78 4.32 -11.02 -4.78
CA ILE A 78 5.67 -11.04 -4.23
C ILE A 78 5.66 -11.47 -2.76
N GLN A 79 4.60 -11.12 -2.05
CA GLN A 79 4.50 -11.38 -0.62
C GLN A 79 3.08 -11.76 -0.22
N THR A 80 2.94 -12.55 0.85
CA THR A 80 1.65 -12.86 1.46
C THR A 80 1.11 -11.64 2.22
N ASP A 81 -0.19 -11.65 2.52
CA ASP A 81 -0.82 -10.59 3.31
C ASP A 81 -0.22 -10.48 4.72
N GLU A 82 0.17 -11.59 5.32
CA GLU A 82 0.82 -11.60 6.65
C GLU A 82 2.18 -10.89 6.61
N VAL A 83 2.98 -11.15 5.56
CA VAL A 83 4.27 -10.46 5.37
C VAL A 83 4.05 -8.97 5.13
N LYS A 84 3.05 -8.61 4.29
CA LYS A 84 2.68 -7.22 4.04
C LYS A 84 2.29 -6.49 5.33
N GLN A 85 1.39 -7.07 6.11
CA GLN A 85 0.96 -6.52 7.39
C GLN A 85 2.13 -6.34 8.36
N TYR A 86 2.98 -7.35 8.49
CA TYR A 86 4.17 -7.29 9.33
C TYR A 86 5.10 -6.13 8.97
N ILE A 87 5.39 -5.93 7.67
CA ILE A 87 6.25 -4.84 7.21
C ILE A 87 5.59 -3.49 7.48
N LEU A 88 4.30 -3.32 7.16
CA LEU A 88 3.55 -2.08 7.38
C LEU A 88 3.50 -1.69 8.86
N GLU A 89 3.25 -2.66 9.76
CA GLU A 89 3.26 -2.44 11.20
C GLU A 89 4.62 -1.93 11.68
N ARG A 90 5.71 -2.52 11.21
CA ARG A 90 7.08 -2.07 11.54
C ARG A 90 7.42 -0.68 11.00
N MET A 91 6.82 -0.28 9.89
CA MET A 91 6.94 1.07 9.35
C MET A 91 6.14 2.11 10.16
N GLY A 92 5.29 1.66 11.09
CA GLY A 92 4.50 2.51 11.95
C GLY A 92 3.07 2.77 11.47
N VAL A 93 2.61 2.03 10.44
CA VAL A 93 1.21 2.04 10.02
C VAL A 93 0.33 1.51 11.15
N ARG A 94 -0.82 2.13 11.37
CA ARG A 94 -1.78 1.76 12.41
C ARG A 94 -3.06 1.16 11.86
N GLN A 95 -3.42 1.52 10.64
CA GLN A 95 -4.62 1.03 10.00
C GLN A 95 -4.37 0.71 8.53
N ILE A 96 -4.88 -0.44 8.09
CA ILE A 96 -4.87 -0.86 6.69
C ILE A 96 -6.31 -0.96 6.22
N PHE A 97 -6.64 -0.21 5.19
CA PHE A 97 -7.88 -0.34 4.44
C PHE A 97 -7.61 -1.18 3.19
N ARG A 98 -8.29 -2.33 3.10
CA ARG A 98 -8.11 -3.28 2.00
C ARG A 98 -9.46 -3.74 1.45
N PRO A 99 -10.32 -2.82 0.98
CA PRO A 99 -11.61 -3.22 0.41
C PRO A 99 -11.42 -4.05 -0.87
N PRO A 100 -12.41 -4.88 -1.23
CA PRO A 100 -12.48 -5.48 -2.56
C PRO A 100 -12.47 -4.38 -3.62
N PHE A 101 -11.75 -4.62 -4.73
CA PHE A 101 -11.63 -3.63 -5.81
C PHE A 101 -13.01 -3.23 -6.37
N GLU A 102 -13.96 -4.13 -6.35
CA GLU A 102 -15.33 -3.94 -6.82
C GLU A 102 -16.09 -2.84 -6.07
N GLU A 103 -15.76 -2.56 -4.80
CA GLU A 103 -16.44 -1.55 -4.00
C GLU A 103 -16.13 -0.11 -4.43
N PHE A 104 -15.03 0.12 -5.16
CA PHE A 104 -14.60 1.47 -5.54
C PHE A 104 -14.19 1.63 -7.00
N ARG A 105 -14.13 0.56 -7.79
CA ARG A 105 -13.67 0.58 -9.19
C ARG A 105 -14.51 1.47 -10.12
N ASP A 106 -15.80 1.62 -9.80
CA ASP A 106 -16.74 2.40 -10.62
C ASP A 106 -16.89 3.85 -10.16
N LEU A 107 -16.23 4.23 -9.07
CA LEU A 107 -16.20 5.62 -8.60
C LEU A 107 -15.41 6.51 -9.57
N THR A 108 -15.95 7.68 -9.89
CA THR A 108 -15.18 8.70 -10.59
C THR A 108 -14.01 9.18 -9.73
N PRO A 109 -12.98 9.82 -10.29
CA PRO A 109 -11.89 10.40 -9.48
C PRO A 109 -12.40 11.33 -8.36
N GLU A 110 -13.36 12.19 -8.66
CA GLU A 110 -13.97 13.09 -7.68
C GLU A 110 -14.72 12.31 -6.58
N GLU A 111 -15.53 11.31 -6.97
CA GLU A 111 -16.24 10.48 -6.01
C GLU A 111 -15.29 9.70 -5.09
N PHE A 112 -14.16 9.22 -5.64
CA PHE A 112 -13.15 8.53 -4.83
C PHE A 112 -12.54 9.48 -3.79
N VAL A 113 -12.12 10.69 -4.21
CA VAL A 113 -11.56 11.66 -3.26
C VAL A 113 -12.59 12.08 -2.21
N ARG A 114 -13.81 12.41 -2.64
CA ARG A 114 -14.87 12.86 -1.73
C ARG A 114 -15.32 11.72 -0.79
N LYS A 115 -15.85 10.63 -1.36
CA LYS A 115 -16.51 9.56 -0.58
C LYS A 115 -15.52 8.71 0.21
N VAL A 116 -14.36 8.39 -0.40
CA VAL A 116 -13.39 7.48 0.22
C VAL A 116 -12.37 8.25 1.06
N LEU A 117 -11.67 9.22 0.47
CA LEU A 117 -10.59 9.88 1.19
C LEU A 117 -11.11 10.90 2.21
N ALA A 118 -11.99 11.81 1.79
CA ALA A 118 -12.47 12.88 2.68
C ALA A 118 -13.50 12.38 3.70
N GLU A 119 -14.61 11.77 3.22
CA GLU A 119 -15.72 11.39 4.10
C GLU A 119 -15.42 10.13 4.91
N ARG A 120 -14.88 9.09 4.25
CA ARG A 120 -14.69 7.78 4.89
C ARG A 120 -13.42 7.71 5.73
N PHE A 121 -12.28 8.12 5.18
CA PHE A 121 -11.00 8.03 5.89
C PHE A 121 -10.66 9.30 6.66
N GLN A 122 -11.46 10.36 6.53
CA GLN A 122 -11.18 11.66 7.14
C GLN A 122 -9.73 12.09 6.87
N ALA A 123 -9.24 11.83 5.64
CA ALA A 123 -7.87 12.10 5.27
C ALA A 123 -7.58 13.59 5.33
N ARG A 124 -6.46 13.94 5.97
CA ARG A 124 -5.88 15.30 5.95
C ARG A 124 -4.61 15.34 5.11
N VAL A 125 -3.94 14.21 5.03
CA VAL A 125 -2.77 14.03 4.17
C VAL A 125 -2.92 12.74 3.38
N VAL A 126 -2.56 12.79 2.11
CA VAL A 126 -2.51 11.63 1.23
C VAL A 126 -1.15 11.59 0.55
N ALA A 127 -0.47 10.44 0.57
CA ALA A 127 0.79 10.22 -0.14
C ALA A 127 0.59 9.20 -1.26
N CYS A 128 1.10 9.49 -2.45
CA CYS A 128 1.07 8.57 -3.59
C CYS A 128 2.35 8.67 -4.43
N GLY A 129 2.62 7.68 -5.28
CA GLY A 129 3.67 7.80 -6.29
C GLY A 129 3.25 8.70 -7.46
N GLU A 130 4.23 9.30 -8.17
CA GLU A 130 3.94 10.16 -9.32
C GLU A 130 3.21 9.43 -10.48
N ASN A 131 3.31 8.11 -10.52
CA ASN A 131 2.61 7.26 -11.49
C ASN A 131 1.29 6.69 -10.96
N PHE A 132 0.76 7.22 -9.87
CA PHE A 132 -0.49 6.74 -9.28
C PHE A 132 -1.67 7.10 -10.17
N HIS A 133 -2.54 6.11 -10.39
CA HIS A 133 -3.81 6.28 -11.09
C HIS A 133 -4.95 5.74 -10.25
N PHE A 134 -6.12 6.37 -10.35
CA PHE A 134 -7.30 6.02 -9.57
C PHE A 134 -8.61 6.37 -10.28
N GLY A 135 -9.71 5.97 -9.67
CA GLY A 135 -11.04 6.19 -10.21
C GLY A 135 -11.34 5.29 -11.40
N LYS A 136 -12.59 5.39 -11.88
CA LYS A 136 -13.10 4.57 -13.00
C LYS A 136 -12.20 4.69 -14.22
N ASN A 137 -11.83 3.54 -14.79
CA ASN A 137 -10.94 3.44 -15.94
C ASN A 137 -9.55 4.09 -15.73
N ALA A 138 -9.09 4.21 -14.49
CA ALA A 138 -7.83 4.89 -14.15
C ALA A 138 -7.77 6.34 -14.67
N ALA A 139 -8.90 7.03 -14.70
CA ALA A 139 -9.02 8.38 -15.26
C ALA A 139 -8.34 9.45 -14.39
N GLY A 140 -8.15 9.21 -13.08
CA GLY A 140 -7.41 10.08 -12.17
C GLY A 140 -5.91 9.77 -12.19
N ASN A 141 -5.10 10.81 -12.02
CA ASN A 141 -3.66 10.75 -11.85
C ASN A 141 -3.22 11.57 -10.62
N ALA A 142 -1.92 11.61 -10.32
CA ALA A 142 -1.40 12.34 -9.17
C ALA A 142 -1.69 13.85 -9.24
N GLU A 143 -1.67 14.47 -10.41
CA GLU A 143 -1.98 15.87 -10.60
C GLU A 143 -3.46 16.19 -10.28
N LEU A 144 -4.39 15.38 -10.83
CA LEU A 144 -5.82 15.52 -10.52
C LEU A 144 -6.09 15.25 -9.04
N LEU A 145 -5.35 14.33 -8.41
CA LEU A 145 -5.45 14.08 -6.97
C LEU A 145 -5.07 15.33 -6.16
N CYS A 146 -4.02 16.07 -6.58
CA CYS A 146 -3.64 17.32 -5.93
C CYS A 146 -4.74 18.38 -6.08
N GLN A 147 -5.33 18.54 -7.26
CA GLN A 147 -6.41 19.49 -7.51
C GLN A 147 -7.64 19.18 -6.65
N LEU A 148 -8.15 17.96 -6.73
CA LEU A 148 -9.30 17.54 -5.93
C LEU A 148 -8.99 17.56 -4.43
N GLY A 149 -7.76 17.21 -4.03
CA GLY A 149 -7.34 17.28 -2.63
C GLY A 149 -7.51 18.69 -2.04
N GLN A 150 -7.16 19.72 -2.78
CA GLN A 150 -7.33 21.12 -2.34
C GLN A 150 -8.79 21.46 -2.06
N GLU A 151 -9.72 20.99 -2.88
CA GLU A 151 -11.16 21.24 -2.72
C GLU A 151 -11.71 20.62 -1.42
N TYR A 152 -11.15 19.49 -0.99
CA TYR A 152 -11.58 18.76 0.21
C TYR A 152 -10.66 18.99 1.43
N GLY A 153 -9.71 19.91 1.35
CA GLY A 153 -8.77 20.23 2.44
C GLY A 153 -7.80 19.08 2.76
N ILE A 154 -7.40 18.33 1.73
CA ILE A 154 -6.44 17.22 1.81
C ILE A 154 -5.11 17.68 1.20
N GLU A 155 -4.04 17.64 1.99
CA GLU A 155 -2.68 17.80 1.51
C GLU A 155 -2.25 16.56 0.73
N VAL A 156 -1.73 16.71 -0.50
CA VAL A 156 -1.26 15.58 -1.31
C VAL A 156 0.25 15.64 -1.47
N ILE A 157 0.92 14.56 -1.05
CA ILE A 157 2.36 14.37 -1.18
C ILE A 157 2.61 13.42 -2.35
N VAL A 158 3.14 13.95 -3.46
CA VAL A 158 3.53 13.15 -4.62
C VAL A 158 4.99 12.75 -4.49
N VAL A 159 5.25 11.45 -4.44
CA VAL A 159 6.58 10.88 -4.27
C VAL A 159 7.14 10.47 -5.63
N PRO A 160 8.34 10.95 -6.02
CA PRO A 160 8.98 10.56 -7.26
C PRO A 160 9.29 9.06 -7.32
N LEU A 161 9.31 8.50 -8.54
CA LEU A 161 9.67 7.09 -8.75
C LEU A 161 11.13 6.84 -8.33
N GLU A 162 11.31 5.77 -7.56
CA GLU A 162 12.64 5.30 -7.20
C GLU A 162 13.27 4.56 -8.37
N ARG A 163 14.54 4.85 -8.63
CA ARG A 163 15.28 4.25 -9.73
C ARG A 163 16.56 3.59 -9.23
N GLU A 164 16.97 2.56 -9.93
CA GLU A 164 18.28 1.93 -9.77
C GLU A 164 18.88 1.70 -11.15
N ASN A 165 20.12 2.16 -11.35
CA ASN A 165 20.81 2.11 -12.65
C ASN A 165 20.00 2.67 -13.83
N GLY A 166 19.18 3.72 -13.57
CA GLY A 166 18.33 4.35 -14.57
C GLY A 166 16.97 3.67 -14.77
N GLU A 167 16.77 2.46 -14.27
CA GLU A 167 15.52 1.71 -14.36
C GLU A 167 14.60 1.97 -13.15
N VAL A 168 13.30 2.10 -13.39
CA VAL A 168 12.31 2.30 -12.31
C VAL A 168 12.15 1.02 -11.52
N ILE A 169 12.30 1.10 -10.19
CA ILE A 169 12.04 -0.01 -9.29
C ILE A 169 10.52 -0.28 -9.28
N SER A 170 10.14 -1.51 -9.63
CA SER A 170 8.74 -1.91 -9.72
C SER A 170 8.53 -3.36 -9.27
N SER A 171 7.30 -3.69 -8.87
CA SER A 171 6.93 -5.08 -8.56
C SER A 171 7.16 -6.03 -9.75
N THR A 172 7.03 -5.55 -10.99
CA THR A 172 7.29 -6.34 -12.19
C THR A 172 8.76 -6.73 -12.29
N LEU A 173 9.67 -5.79 -12.05
CA LEU A 173 11.12 -6.04 -12.07
C LEU A 173 11.51 -7.04 -10.97
N ILE A 174 10.95 -6.88 -9.77
CA ILE A 174 11.20 -7.78 -8.63
C ILE A 174 10.70 -9.19 -8.93
N ARG A 175 9.48 -9.35 -9.47
CA ARG A 175 8.98 -10.67 -9.87
C ARG A 175 9.86 -11.35 -10.91
N LYS A 176 10.41 -10.56 -11.84
CA LYS A 176 11.37 -11.09 -12.81
C LYS A 176 12.60 -11.62 -12.11
N ALA A 177 13.24 -10.84 -11.24
CA ALA A 177 14.42 -11.24 -10.48
C ALA A 177 14.17 -12.52 -9.65
N LEU A 178 13.00 -12.61 -8.99
CA LEU A 178 12.63 -13.80 -8.22
C LEU A 178 12.45 -15.04 -9.09
N ARG A 179 11.80 -14.93 -10.25
CA ARG A 179 11.65 -16.06 -11.20
C ARG A 179 12.98 -16.54 -11.78
N ASP A 180 13.88 -15.60 -12.02
CA ASP A 180 15.21 -15.88 -12.57
C ASP A 180 16.19 -16.40 -11.49
N GLY A 181 15.75 -16.49 -10.22
CA GLY A 181 16.57 -16.94 -9.08
C GLY A 181 17.56 -15.87 -8.58
N GLU A 182 17.45 -14.62 -9.04
CA GLU A 182 18.33 -13.51 -8.68
C GLU A 182 17.91 -12.89 -7.32
N ILE A 183 18.04 -13.68 -6.24
CA ILE A 183 17.52 -13.27 -4.93
C ILE A 183 18.24 -12.03 -4.36
N GLU A 184 19.52 -11.84 -4.64
CA GLU A 184 20.28 -10.67 -4.21
C GLU A 184 19.78 -9.40 -4.90
N THR A 185 19.48 -9.48 -6.20
CA THR A 185 18.86 -8.41 -6.96
C THR A 185 17.47 -8.10 -6.42
N ALA A 186 16.64 -9.11 -6.16
CA ALA A 186 15.33 -8.92 -5.56
C ALA A 186 15.42 -8.22 -4.20
N ASN A 187 16.31 -8.64 -3.30
CA ASN A 187 16.53 -8.04 -1.98
C ASN A 187 16.97 -6.57 -2.08
N ARG A 188 17.86 -6.26 -3.03
CA ARG A 188 18.34 -4.90 -3.25
C ARG A 188 17.21 -3.98 -3.73
N LEU A 189 16.36 -4.44 -4.64
CA LEU A 189 15.19 -3.68 -5.14
C LEU A 189 14.10 -3.53 -4.08
N LEU A 190 13.87 -4.58 -3.28
CA LEU A 190 12.95 -4.53 -2.14
C LEU A 190 13.47 -3.56 -1.06
N GLY A 191 14.77 -3.52 -0.81
CA GLY A 191 15.36 -2.80 0.30
C GLY A 191 15.28 -3.57 1.63
N HIS A 192 14.86 -4.83 1.58
CA HIS A 192 14.81 -5.78 2.70
C HIS A 192 14.92 -7.21 2.17
N PRO A 193 15.28 -8.20 3.02
CA PRO A 193 15.29 -9.60 2.61
C PRO A 193 13.92 -10.06 2.13
N TYR A 194 13.89 -10.80 1.03
CA TYR A 194 12.69 -11.50 0.59
C TYR A 194 12.24 -12.47 1.70
N THR A 195 10.99 -12.34 2.11
CA THR A 195 10.47 -13.02 3.30
C THR A 195 9.31 -13.93 2.93
N LEU A 196 9.37 -15.18 3.38
CA LEU A 196 8.29 -16.16 3.29
C LEU A 196 7.81 -16.52 4.69
N ILE A 197 6.51 -16.71 4.84
CA ILE A 197 5.90 -17.30 6.02
C ILE A 197 5.26 -18.61 5.57
N ALA A 198 5.67 -19.72 6.18
CA ALA A 198 5.15 -21.03 5.87
C ALA A 198 5.01 -21.88 7.17
N PRO A 199 4.04 -22.79 7.24
CA PRO A 199 3.97 -23.75 8.34
C PRO A 199 5.16 -24.67 8.32
N VAL A 200 5.70 -24.96 9.50
CA VAL A 200 6.72 -26.02 9.66
C VAL A 200 6.02 -27.36 9.69
N VAL A 201 6.35 -28.22 8.75
CA VAL A 201 5.82 -29.59 8.68
C VAL A 201 6.95 -30.59 8.91
N HIS A 202 6.64 -31.76 9.45
CA HIS A 202 7.61 -32.86 9.57
C HIS A 202 8.06 -33.29 8.17
N GLY A 203 9.37 -33.29 7.95
CA GLY A 203 9.97 -33.90 6.78
C GLY A 203 9.83 -35.40 6.73
N ARG A 204 10.32 -36.04 5.68
CA ARG A 204 10.23 -37.50 5.50
C ARG A 204 11.08 -38.33 6.48
N GLY A 205 11.77 -37.70 7.44
CA GLY A 205 12.54 -38.42 8.44
C GLY A 205 13.67 -39.30 7.84
N LEU A 206 14.44 -38.73 6.89
CA LEU A 206 15.62 -39.42 6.32
C LEU A 206 16.81 -39.30 7.27
#